data_58a2d475f0642fad6e98de21db375e0b
#
_entry.id   58a2d475f0642fad6e98de21db375e0b
#
_cell.length_a   1.000
_cell.length_b   1.000
_cell.length_c   1.000
_cell.angle_alpha   90.00
_cell.angle_beta   90.00
_cell.angle_gamma   90.00
#
_symmetry.space_group_name_H-M   'P 1'
#
loop_
_entity.id
_entity.type
_entity.pdbx_description
1 polymer ?
#
loop_
_entity_poly.entity_id
_entity_poly.type
_entity_poly.pdbx_seq_one_letter_code
_entity_poly.pdbx_strand_id
1 'polypeptide(L)'
;MKNEESVPGKKKHRFPLSFAWAAALFVLFYIIFFLTALQIVPNPDVFGKLASGETDVPVKNLAGKTIFVYHSPQYGEKISVSLSEVSDEMLVLTLTTEDSRFFSNPGFSPVSIFRAVLQNLHLRNTYSGASTITQQLVRNILFPESIRFERSFFRKAMEIFLAAAVTLRYDKETILNLYLNEIYYGRNATGVEKAAEVYFGKHASDLDLDEAAFLAGLPQAPNYYGNDPSAGARRQREVLRIYDRYFDEDRCIQLRSGAEPRFYCE
;
A
#
# COMPACT_ATOMS: atom_id res chain seq x y z
N MET A 1 -29.04 55.01 41.97
CA MET A 1 -29.48 54.40 40.71
C MET A 1 -28.29 53.57 40.19
N LYS A 2 -28.35 52.24 40.37
CA LYS A 2 -27.35 51.32 39.85
C LYS A 2 -27.82 50.78 38.50
N ASN A 3 -27.04 51.00 37.44
CA ASN A 3 -27.30 50.42 36.15
C ASN A 3 -26.86 48.93 36.17
N GLU A 4 -27.82 48.04 35.98
CA GLU A 4 -27.54 46.62 35.71
C GLU A 4 -27.19 46.44 34.22
N GLU A 5 -25.93 46.12 33.94
CA GLU A 5 -25.51 45.69 32.61
C GLU A 5 -26.00 44.26 32.37
N SER A 6 -26.86 44.10 31.38
CA SER A 6 -27.36 42.80 30.93
C SER A 6 -26.27 42.07 30.13
N VAL A 7 -25.81 40.89 30.64
CA VAL A 7 -24.90 39.98 29.97
C VAL A 7 -25.58 39.33 28.76
N PRO A 8 -25.04 39.42 27.53
CA PRO A 8 -25.64 38.79 26.35
C PRO A 8 -25.55 37.27 26.44
N GLY A 9 -26.71 36.61 26.43
CA GLY A 9 -26.83 35.16 26.47
C GLY A 9 -26.15 34.50 25.28
N LYS A 10 -25.27 33.50 25.55
CA LYS A 10 -24.66 32.65 24.54
C LYS A 10 -25.73 31.95 23.70
N LYS A 11 -25.87 32.32 22.44
CA LYS A 11 -26.69 31.60 21.47
C LYS A 11 -26.12 30.21 21.28
N LYS A 12 -26.80 29.18 21.79
CA LYS A 12 -26.51 27.78 21.48
C LYS A 12 -26.81 27.55 20.00
N HIS A 13 -25.79 27.39 19.17
CA HIS A 13 -25.96 26.95 17.80
C HIS A 13 -26.55 25.53 17.82
N ARG A 14 -27.86 25.42 17.63
CA ARG A 14 -28.53 24.17 17.33
C ARG A 14 -28.23 23.85 15.86
N PHE A 15 -27.45 22.82 15.60
CA PHE A 15 -27.30 22.27 14.25
C PHE A 15 -28.70 21.95 13.71
N PRO A 16 -29.04 22.39 12.48
CA PRO A 16 -30.34 22.09 11.91
C PRO A 16 -30.54 20.58 11.77
N LEU A 17 -31.72 20.10 12.13
CA LEU A 17 -32.08 18.67 12.12
C LEU A 17 -31.82 18.03 10.74
N SER A 18 -31.97 18.80 9.66
CA SER A 18 -31.65 18.42 8.28
C SER A 18 -30.18 18.07 8.07
N PHE A 19 -29.25 18.73 8.77
CA PHE A 19 -27.83 18.41 8.70
C PHE A 19 -27.50 17.07 9.39
N ALA A 20 -28.17 16.78 10.50
CA ALA A 20 -28.00 15.50 11.20
C ALA A 20 -28.50 14.32 10.34
N TRP A 21 -29.65 14.49 9.66
CA TRP A 21 -30.16 13.47 8.73
C TRP A 21 -29.27 13.28 7.49
N ALA A 22 -28.74 14.35 6.92
CA ALA A 22 -27.80 14.27 5.80
C ALA A 22 -26.50 13.54 6.21
N ALA A 23 -25.98 13.82 7.40
CA ALA A 23 -24.81 13.12 7.93
C ALA A 23 -25.09 11.64 8.19
N ALA A 24 -26.27 11.28 8.75
CA ALA A 24 -26.67 9.90 8.97
C ALA A 24 -26.82 9.12 7.67
N LEU A 25 -27.44 9.72 6.65
CA LEU A 25 -27.58 9.11 5.31
C LEU A 25 -26.21 8.93 4.64
N PHE A 26 -25.30 9.88 4.79
CA PHE A 26 -23.93 9.76 4.29
C PHE A 26 -23.16 8.62 4.96
N VAL A 27 -23.27 8.50 6.29
CA VAL A 27 -22.67 7.39 7.04
C VAL A 27 -23.26 6.04 6.63
N LEU A 28 -24.58 5.97 6.49
CA LEU A 28 -25.27 4.75 6.04
C LEU A 28 -24.85 4.36 4.63
N PHE A 29 -24.78 5.31 3.69
CA PHE A 29 -24.27 5.07 2.35
C PHE A 29 -22.82 4.54 2.39
N TYR A 30 -21.99 5.13 3.25
CA TYR A 30 -20.60 4.70 3.42
C TYR A 30 -20.49 3.29 3.98
N ILE A 31 -21.34 2.92 4.95
CA ILE A 31 -21.41 1.57 5.50
C ILE A 31 -21.85 0.57 4.43
N ILE A 32 -22.91 0.87 3.69
CA ILE A 32 -23.41 -0.02 2.62
C ILE A 32 -22.34 -0.20 1.54
N PHE A 33 -21.71 0.89 1.12
CA PHE A 33 -20.62 0.86 0.15
C PHE A 33 -19.44 0.02 0.66
N PHE A 34 -19.07 0.15 1.95
CA PHE A 34 -18.02 -0.63 2.58
C PHE A 34 -18.35 -2.13 2.64
N LEU A 35 -19.57 -2.47 3.06
CA LEU A 35 -20.05 -3.85 3.08
C LEU A 35 -20.08 -4.47 1.67
N THR A 36 -20.41 -3.65 0.65
CA THR A 36 -20.34 -4.08 -0.75
C THR A 36 -18.91 -4.30 -1.22
N ALA A 37 -17.99 -3.41 -0.83
CA ALA A 37 -16.57 -3.56 -1.14
C ALA A 37 -15.97 -4.83 -0.49
N LEU A 38 -16.39 -5.17 0.74
CA LEU A 38 -15.99 -6.41 1.39
C LEU A 38 -16.42 -7.66 0.61
N GLN A 39 -17.52 -7.59 -0.16
CA GLN A 39 -17.95 -8.69 -1.04
C GLN A 39 -17.02 -8.90 -2.24
N ILE A 40 -16.32 -7.84 -2.65
CA ILE A 40 -15.41 -7.83 -3.81
C ILE A 40 -14.01 -8.27 -3.42
N VAL A 41 -13.64 -8.11 -2.13
CA VAL A 41 -12.32 -8.55 -1.64
C VAL A 41 -12.20 -10.06 -1.79
N PRO A 42 -11.14 -10.54 -2.45
CA PRO A 42 -10.95 -11.96 -2.69
C PRO A 42 -11.01 -12.80 -1.41
N ASN A 43 -11.49 -14.01 -1.54
CA ASN A 43 -11.43 -15.02 -0.48
C ASN A 43 -9.96 -15.36 -0.14
N PRO A 44 -9.58 -15.70 1.10
CA PRO A 44 -8.22 -16.12 1.49
C PRO A 44 -7.58 -17.15 0.56
N ASP A 45 -8.35 -18.10 0.04
CA ASP A 45 -7.88 -19.09 -0.93
C ASP A 45 -7.28 -18.50 -2.20
N VAL A 46 -7.76 -17.31 -2.62
CA VAL A 46 -7.29 -16.63 -3.83
C VAL A 46 -5.88 -16.09 -3.60
N PHE A 47 -5.62 -15.48 -2.46
CA PHE A 47 -4.30 -14.98 -2.15
C PHE A 47 -3.29 -16.11 -1.91
N GLY A 48 -3.72 -17.23 -1.32
CA GLY A 48 -2.89 -18.43 -1.21
C GLY A 48 -2.47 -18.97 -2.58
N LYS A 49 -3.38 -19.01 -3.53
CA LYS A 49 -3.12 -19.44 -4.92
C LYS A 49 -2.21 -18.46 -5.67
N LEU A 50 -2.43 -17.16 -5.51
CA LEU A 50 -1.54 -16.14 -6.07
C LEU A 50 -0.13 -16.22 -5.46
N ALA A 51 -0.04 -16.45 -4.16
CA ALA A 51 1.24 -16.64 -3.46
C ALA A 51 1.96 -17.92 -3.90
N SER A 52 1.22 -18.98 -4.29
CA SER A 52 1.81 -20.22 -4.84
C SER A 52 2.16 -20.12 -6.33
N GLY A 53 1.95 -18.97 -6.97
CA GLY A 53 2.31 -18.74 -8.38
C GLY A 53 1.26 -19.20 -9.40
N GLU A 54 0.04 -19.52 -8.98
CA GLU A 54 -1.04 -19.79 -9.93
C GLU A 54 -1.34 -18.55 -10.80
N THR A 55 -1.43 -18.74 -12.12
CA THR A 55 -1.56 -17.64 -13.10
C THR A 55 -3.00 -17.26 -13.43
N ASP A 56 -3.94 -18.18 -13.25
CA ASP A 56 -5.37 -17.98 -13.57
C ASP A 56 -6.21 -18.30 -12.35
N VAL A 57 -6.34 -17.31 -11.46
CA VAL A 57 -7.04 -17.51 -10.19
C VAL A 57 -8.43 -16.89 -10.23
N PRO A 58 -9.52 -17.68 -10.12
CA PRO A 58 -10.86 -17.13 -10.05
C PRO A 58 -11.07 -16.40 -8.72
N VAL A 59 -11.31 -15.09 -8.81
CA VAL A 59 -11.64 -14.25 -7.67
C VAL A 59 -13.13 -14.39 -7.39
N LYS A 60 -13.46 -14.94 -6.20
CA LYS A 60 -14.84 -15.16 -5.76
C LYS A 60 -15.21 -14.15 -4.67
N ASN A 61 -16.47 -13.70 -4.66
CA ASN A 61 -17.02 -12.93 -3.56
C ASN A 61 -17.30 -13.79 -2.32
N LEU A 62 -17.76 -13.17 -1.23
CA LEU A 62 -18.14 -13.88 0.00
C LEU A 62 -19.21 -14.96 -0.20
N ALA A 63 -20.05 -14.83 -1.22
CA ALA A 63 -21.07 -15.81 -1.58
C ALA A 63 -20.53 -16.95 -2.49
N GLY A 64 -19.22 -16.99 -2.75
CA GLY A 64 -18.57 -18.01 -3.59
C GLY A 64 -18.76 -17.81 -5.10
N LYS A 65 -19.41 -16.73 -5.54
CA LYS A 65 -19.61 -16.42 -6.97
C LYS A 65 -18.33 -15.82 -7.54
N THR A 66 -17.83 -16.37 -8.66
CA THR A 66 -16.71 -15.79 -9.39
C THR A 66 -17.08 -14.40 -9.92
N ILE A 67 -16.30 -13.38 -9.53
CA ILE A 67 -16.49 -11.99 -9.96
C ILE A 67 -15.64 -11.71 -11.21
N PHE A 68 -14.42 -12.19 -11.22
CA PHE A 68 -13.48 -12.15 -12.34
C PHE A 68 -12.39 -13.22 -12.15
N VAL A 69 -11.61 -13.45 -13.18
CA VAL A 69 -10.41 -14.31 -13.10
C VAL A 69 -9.20 -13.37 -13.10
N TYR A 70 -8.36 -13.51 -12.09
CA TYR A 70 -7.08 -12.82 -12.07
C TYR A 70 -6.12 -13.55 -13.00
N HIS A 71 -5.72 -12.85 -14.06
CA HIS A 71 -4.66 -13.30 -14.94
C HIS A 71 -3.37 -12.63 -14.46
N SER A 72 -2.41 -13.41 -13.97
CA SER A 72 -1.10 -12.86 -13.66
C SER A 72 -0.54 -12.17 -14.92
N PRO A 73 -0.11 -10.91 -14.83
CA PRO A 73 0.52 -10.27 -15.98
C PRO A 73 1.69 -11.15 -16.43
N GLN A 74 1.72 -11.49 -17.71
CA GLN A 74 2.81 -12.31 -18.30
C GLN A 74 4.10 -11.47 -18.43
N TYR A 75 4.65 -11.03 -17.31
CA TYR A 75 5.96 -10.41 -17.24
C TYR A 75 7.02 -11.42 -16.82
N GLY A 76 7.21 -12.47 -17.64
CA GLY A 76 8.21 -13.50 -17.41
C GLY A 76 7.79 -14.59 -16.42
N GLU A 77 8.74 -15.44 -16.07
CA GLU A 77 8.57 -16.49 -15.08
C GLU A 77 8.49 -15.86 -13.68
N LYS A 78 7.50 -16.26 -12.90
CA LYS A 78 7.30 -15.82 -11.52
C LYS A 78 7.81 -16.88 -10.57
N ILE A 79 8.68 -16.51 -9.67
CA ILE A 79 9.17 -17.36 -8.59
C ILE A 79 8.66 -16.74 -7.29
N SER A 80 7.81 -17.47 -6.58
CA SER A 80 7.25 -17.02 -5.30
C SER A 80 8.08 -17.54 -4.14
N VAL A 81 8.41 -16.66 -3.20
CA VAL A 81 9.16 -16.96 -1.99
C VAL A 81 8.38 -16.52 -0.75
N SER A 82 8.64 -17.17 0.38
CA SER A 82 8.12 -16.74 1.68
C SER A 82 8.92 -15.54 2.22
N LEU A 83 8.37 -14.82 3.21
CA LEU A 83 9.11 -13.72 3.86
C LEU A 83 10.42 -14.19 4.54
N SER A 84 10.51 -15.45 4.93
CA SER A 84 11.73 -16.02 5.52
C SER A 84 12.84 -16.28 4.50
N GLU A 85 12.50 -16.24 3.22
CA GLU A 85 13.44 -16.40 2.09
C GLU A 85 13.80 -15.04 1.46
N VAL A 86 13.47 -13.93 2.13
CA VAL A 86 13.83 -12.57 1.73
C VAL A 86 14.75 -11.99 2.79
N SER A 87 15.84 -11.33 2.38
CA SER A 87 16.78 -10.70 3.31
C SER A 87 16.11 -9.63 4.16
N ASP A 88 16.59 -9.46 5.39
CA ASP A 88 16.08 -8.41 6.29
C ASP A 88 16.29 -7.02 5.70
N GLU A 89 17.39 -6.78 5.02
CA GLU A 89 17.72 -5.55 4.32
C GLU A 89 16.63 -5.21 3.28
N MET A 90 16.19 -6.19 2.50
CA MET A 90 15.12 -5.98 1.52
C MET A 90 13.78 -5.67 2.19
N LEU A 91 13.44 -6.34 3.28
CA LEU A 91 12.23 -6.05 4.06
C LEU A 91 12.27 -4.64 4.64
N VAL A 92 13.38 -4.29 5.30
CA VAL A 92 13.59 -2.97 5.93
C VAL A 92 13.49 -1.85 4.90
N LEU A 93 14.22 -1.97 3.79
CA LEU A 93 14.26 -0.95 2.75
C LEU A 93 12.92 -0.80 2.02
N THR A 94 12.21 -1.90 1.79
CA THR A 94 10.83 -1.85 1.26
C THR A 94 9.90 -1.10 2.22
N LEU A 95 9.92 -1.46 3.50
CA LEU A 95 9.05 -0.85 4.51
C LEU A 95 9.38 0.63 4.73
N THR A 96 10.66 0.98 4.89
CA THR A 96 11.07 2.38 5.13
C THR A 96 10.77 3.29 3.94
N THR A 97 10.92 2.76 2.72
CA THR A 97 10.75 3.53 1.48
C THR A 97 9.28 3.69 1.11
N GLU A 98 8.49 2.62 1.19
CA GLU A 98 7.12 2.59 0.68
C GLU A 98 6.08 2.86 1.77
N ASP A 99 6.27 2.32 2.98
CA ASP A 99 5.27 2.42 4.04
C ASP A 99 5.85 2.13 5.44
N SER A 100 6.57 3.06 6.02
CA SER A 100 7.21 2.90 7.33
C SER A 100 6.25 2.63 8.50
N ARG A 101 4.95 2.81 8.29
CA ARG A 101 3.88 2.50 9.26
C ARG A 101 3.03 1.31 8.84
N PHE A 102 3.54 0.46 7.97
CA PHE A 102 2.78 -0.64 7.38
C PHE A 102 2.05 -1.48 8.42
N PHE A 103 2.74 -1.95 9.46
CA PHE A 103 2.15 -2.83 10.47
C PHE A 103 1.09 -2.15 11.35
N SER A 104 1.12 -0.83 11.47
CA SER A 104 0.20 -0.05 12.32
C SER A 104 -0.93 0.65 11.57
N ASN A 105 -0.83 0.79 10.23
CA ASN A 105 -1.86 1.49 9.47
C ASN A 105 -3.05 0.57 9.09
N PRO A 106 -4.26 1.13 8.88
CA PRO A 106 -5.44 0.37 8.48
C PRO A 106 -5.50 0.05 6.98
N GLY A 107 -4.36 -0.05 6.29
CA GLY A 107 -4.26 -0.25 4.85
C GLY A 107 -4.14 1.05 4.04
N PHE A 108 -4.30 2.20 4.68
CA PHE A 108 -4.12 3.52 4.10
C PHE A 108 -3.54 4.49 5.13
N SER A 109 -2.97 5.60 4.67
CA SER A 109 -2.43 6.64 5.55
C SER A 109 -3.36 7.86 5.58
N PRO A 110 -4.14 8.09 6.68
CA PRO A 110 -5.00 9.27 6.80
C PRO A 110 -4.21 10.57 6.70
N VAL A 111 -3.00 10.60 7.26
CA VAL A 111 -2.12 11.77 7.22
C VAL A 111 -1.67 12.07 5.79
N SER A 112 -1.32 11.04 5.01
CA SER A 112 -0.93 11.20 3.61
C SER A 112 -2.10 11.66 2.74
N ILE A 113 -3.32 11.16 3.00
CA ILE A 113 -4.53 11.59 2.31
C ILE A 113 -4.80 13.07 2.62
N PHE A 114 -4.78 13.47 3.89
CA PHE A 114 -4.98 14.86 4.30
C PHE A 114 -3.93 15.80 3.67
N ARG A 115 -2.67 15.39 3.68
CA ARG A 115 -1.58 16.14 3.04
C ARG A 115 -1.81 16.30 1.53
N ALA A 116 -2.21 15.22 0.84
CA ALA A 116 -2.50 15.26 -0.59
C ALA A 116 -3.68 16.19 -0.91
N VAL A 117 -4.73 16.20 -0.08
CA VAL A 117 -5.86 17.14 -0.23
C VAL A 117 -5.40 18.58 -0.06
N LEU A 118 -4.59 18.88 0.97
CA LEU A 118 -4.07 20.23 1.19
C LEU A 118 -3.13 20.69 0.06
N GLN A 119 -2.29 19.81 -0.46
CA GLN A 119 -1.39 20.12 -1.56
C GLN A 119 -2.14 20.36 -2.87
N ASN A 120 -3.20 19.62 -3.16
CA ASN A 120 -4.05 19.84 -4.33
C ASN A 120 -4.83 21.16 -4.27
N LEU A 121 -5.08 21.67 -3.06
CA LEU A 121 -5.70 23.00 -2.88
C LEU A 121 -4.71 24.16 -3.09
N HIS A 122 -3.39 23.93 -2.92
CA HIS A 122 -2.39 25.00 -2.89
C HIS A 122 -1.32 24.91 -4.01
N LEU A 123 -1.07 23.75 -4.60
CA LEU A 123 0.07 23.56 -5.54
C LEU A 123 -0.26 22.57 -6.66
N ARG A 124 0.09 22.96 -7.88
CA ARG A 124 -0.06 22.19 -9.12
C ARG A 124 0.86 20.97 -9.28
N ASN A 125 1.58 20.54 -8.26
CA ASN A 125 2.52 19.42 -8.35
C ASN A 125 2.05 18.23 -7.52
N THR A 126 1.66 17.17 -8.22
CA THR A 126 1.36 15.85 -7.66
C THR A 126 2.65 15.20 -7.16
N TYR A 127 2.90 15.24 -5.86
CA TYR A 127 3.96 14.41 -5.26
C TYR A 127 3.42 12.98 -5.05
N SER A 128 4.08 12.02 -5.73
CA SER A 128 3.94 10.59 -5.46
C SER A 128 4.64 10.28 -4.13
N GLY A 129 4.04 9.46 -3.28
CA GLY A 129 4.61 9.07 -1.98
C GLY A 129 3.55 8.91 -0.89
N ALA A 130 2.28 8.95 -1.28
CA ALA A 130 1.15 8.88 -0.36
C ALA A 130 0.44 7.50 -0.35
N SER A 131 0.86 6.53 -1.17
CA SER A 131 0.21 5.22 -1.26
C SER A 131 0.93 4.21 -0.36
N THR A 132 0.17 3.46 0.43
CA THR A 132 0.69 2.37 1.27
C THR A 132 1.00 1.12 0.44
N ILE A 133 1.74 0.18 1.02
CA ILE A 133 1.99 -1.15 0.45
C ILE A 133 0.66 -1.84 0.11
N THR A 134 -0.32 -1.83 1.02
CA THR A 134 -1.63 -2.44 0.78
C THR A 134 -2.38 -1.79 -0.40
N GLN A 135 -2.29 -0.46 -0.55
CA GLN A 135 -2.90 0.23 -1.68
C GLN A 135 -2.25 -0.13 -3.00
N GLN A 136 -0.93 -0.27 -3.02
CA GLN A 136 -0.20 -0.69 -4.22
C GLN A 136 -0.54 -2.14 -4.60
N LEU A 137 -0.60 -3.04 -3.62
CA LEU A 137 -1.01 -4.43 -3.83
C LEU A 137 -2.43 -4.51 -4.42
N VAL A 138 -3.39 -3.82 -3.80
CA VAL A 138 -4.79 -3.75 -4.27
C VAL A 138 -4.86 -3.25 -5.72
N ARG A 139 -4.14 -2.19 -6.03
CA ARG A 139 -4.08 -1.64 -7.39
C ARG A 139 -3.56 -2.66 -8.39
N ASN A 140 -2.53 -3.42 -8.02
CA ASN A 140 -1.92 -4.39 -8.92
C ASN A 140 -2.79 -5.63 -9.14
N ILE A 141 -3.45 -6.12 -8.08
CA ILE A 141 -4.22 -7.38 -8.12
C ILE A 141 -5.68 -7.18 -8.48
N LEU A 142 -6.34 -6.14 -7.92
CA LEU A 142 -7.80 -6.01 -8.02
C LEU A 142 -8.27 -5.06 -9.13
N PHE A 143 -7.37 -4.22 -9.68
CA PHE A 143 -7.78 -3.32 -10.77
C PHE A 143 -7.42 -3.90 -12.13
N PRO A 144 -8.38 -3.92 -13.07
CA PRO A 144 -8.10 -4.22 -14.47
C PRO A 144 -7.02 -3.29 -15.04
N GLU A 145 -6.24 -3.78 -15.99
CA GLU A 145 -5.14 -3.02 -16.59
C GLU A 145 -5.60 -1.68 -17.18
N SER A 146 -6.79 -1.66 -17.77
CA SER A 146 -7.39 -0.46 -18.39
C SER A 146 -7.59 0.71 -17.43
N ILE A 147 -7.82 0.46 -16.13
CA ILE A 147 -8.05 1.50 -15.13
C ILE A 147 -6.96 1.58 -14.06
N ARG A 148 -6.04 0.61 -14.02
CA ARG A 148 -4.99 0.49 -12.99
C ARG A 148 -4.18 1.76 -12.81
N PHE A 149 -3.82 2.42 -13.91
CA PHE A 149 -3.00 3.62 -13.93
C PHE A 149 -3.77 4.90 -14.27
N GLU A 150 -5.10 4.82 -14.35
CA GLU A 150 -5.94 6.00 -14.59
C GLU A 150 -5.81 7.00 -13.43
N ARG A 151 -5.63 8.28 -13.75
CA ARG A 151 -5.58 9.37 -12.77
C ARG A 151 -6.98 9.87 -12.46
N SER A 152 -7.74 9.10 -11.70
CA SER A 152 -9.12 9.40 -11.32
C SER A 152 -9.24 9.44 -9.79
N PHE A 153 -9.97 10.44 -9.29
CA PHE A 153 -10.29 10.49 -7.85
C PHE A 153 -11.11 9.26 -7.41
N PHE A 154 -12.05 8.84 -8.25
CA PHE A 154 -12.87 7.67 -7.98
C PHE A 154 -12.03 6.39 -7.85
N ARG A 155 -11.11 6.17 -8.79
CA ARG A 155 -10.16 5.04 -8.71
C ARG A 155 -9.36 5.09 -7.40
N LYS A 156 -8.85 6.26 -6.99
CA LYS A 156 -8.08 6.38 -5.75
C LYS A 156 -8.94 6.15 -4.50
N ALA A 157 -10.18 6.59 -4.50
CA ALA A 157 -11.12 6.32 -3.43
C ALA A 157 -11.40 4.81 -3.30
N MET A 158 -11.62 4.12 -4.43
CA MET A 158 -11.79 2.65 -4.46
C MET A 158 -10.54 1.93 -3.97
N GLU A 159 -9.35 2.36 -4.37
CA GLU A 159 -8.07 1.81 -3.91
C GLU A 159 -7.94 1.88 -2.37
N ILE A 160 -8.23 3.05 -1.78
CA ILE A 160 -8.21 3.24 -0.31
C ILE A 160 -9.20 2.30 0.37
N PHE A 161 -10.39 2.21 -0.17
CA PHE A 161 -11.47 1.39 0.35
C PHE A 161 -11.13 -0.10 0.36
N LEU A 162 -10.67 -0.59 -0.77
CA LEU A 162 -10.27 -1.99 -0.92
C LEU A 162 -9.03 -2.32 -0.08
N ALA A 163 -8.09 -1.38 0.06
CA ALA A 163 -6.93 -1.55 0.93
C ALA A 163 -7.34 -1.69 2.41
N ALA A 164 -8.31 -0.90 2.89
CA ALA A 164 -8.87 -1.05 4.23
C ALA A 164 -9.55 -2.42 4.40
N ALA A 165 -10.35 -2.84 3.42
CA ALA A 165 -11.04 -4.12 3.44
C ALA A 165 -10.08 -5.32 3.41
N VAL A 166 -8.99 -5.24 2.62
CA VAL A 166 -7.92 -6.24 2.60
C VAL A 166 -7.22 -6.32 3.96
N THR A 167 -6.89 -5.17 4.57
CA THR A 167 -6.23 -5.13 5.88
C THR A 167 -7.09 -5.67 7.02
N LEU A 168 -8.42 -5.59 6.92
CA LEU A 168 -9.33 -6.20 7.88
C LEU A 168 -9.44 -7.73 7.74
N ARG A 169 -9.08 -8.26 6.56
CA ARG A 169 -9.31 -9.66 6.21
C ARG A 169 -8.05 -10.50 6.25
N TYR A 170 -6.91 -9.88 6.03
CA TYR A 170 -5.61 -10.54 5.95
C TYR A 170 -4.66 -9.94 6.97
N ASP A 171 -3.81 -10.78 7.54
CA ASP A 171 -2.71 -10.31 8.36
C ASP A 171 -1.68 -9.53 7.51
N LYS A 172 -0.90 -8.71 8.18
CA LYS A 172 0.07 -7.84 7.54
C LYS A 172 1.21 -8.62 6.86
N GLU A 173 1.58 -9.76 7.39
CA GLU A 173 2.64 -10.60 6.81
C GLU A 173 2.18 -11.19 5.48
N THR A 174 0.95 -11.70 5.42
CA THR A 174 0.35 -12.16 4.16
C THR A 174 0.31 -11.05 3.11
N ILE A 175 -0.08 -9.84 3.50
CA ILE A 175 -0.11 -8.68 2.59
C ILE A 175 1.30 -8.31 2.11
N LEU A 176 2.30 -8.29 2.99
CA LEU A 176 3.68 -7.98 2.63
C LEU A 176 4.28 -9.05 1.71
N ASN A 177 4.04 -10.32 2.05
CA ASN A 177 4.50 -11.43 1.22
C ASN A 177 3.94 -11.36 -0.20
N LEU A 178 2.64 -11.12 -0.33
CA LEU A 178 2.00 -10.93 -1.63
C LEU A 178 2.56 -9.72 -2.37
N TYR A 179 2.76 -8.59 -1.67
CA TYR A 179 3.34 -7.41 -2.27
C TYR A 179 4.70 -7.70 -2.91
N LEU A 180 5.61 -8.30 -2.15
CA LEU A 180 6.96 -8.62 -2.64
C LEU A 180 6.95 -9.60 -3.81
N ASN A 181 5.99 -10.51 -3.85
CA ASN A 181 5.87 -11.49 -4.94
C ASN A 181 5.10 -10.96 -6.17
N GLU A 182 4.26 -9.94 -6.03
CA GLU A 182 3.39 -9.44 -7.11
C GLU A 182 3.86 -8.11 -7.73
N ILE A 183 4.79 -7.41 -7.07
CA ILE A 183 5.25 -6.13 -7.59
C ILE A 183 6.18 -6.33 -8.80
N TYR A 184 6.04 -5.44 -9.78
CA TYR A 184 6.90 -5.44 -10.95
C TYR A 184 8.15 -4.59 -10.72
N TYR A 185 9.33 -5.16 -10.96
CA TYR A 185 10.64 -4.52 -10.74
C TYR A 185 11.31 -4.04 -12.04
N GLY A 186 10.65 -4.15 -13.20
CA GLY A 186 11.27 -3.87 -14.49
C GLY A 186 11.98 -5.10 -15.09
N ARG A 187 12.51 -4.98 -16.31
CA ARG A 187 13.23 -6.05 -17.03
C ARG A 187 12.51 -7.40 -17.03
N ASN A 188 11.19 -7.39 -17.16
CA ASN A 188 10.34 -8.58 -17.07
C ASN A 188 10.45 -9.36 -15.76
N ALA A 189 10.87 -8.71 -14.67
CA ALA A 189 10.94 -9.29 -13.34
C ALA A 189 9.70 -8.92 -12.52
N THR A 190 8.84 -9.90 -12.25
CA THR A 190 7.75 -9.81 -11.29
C THR A 190 8.09 -10.63 -10.07
N GLY A 191 7.99 -10.02 -8.89
CA GLY A 191 8.40 -10.61 -7.61
C GLY A 191 9.87 -10.39 -7.29
N VAL A 192 10.15 -10.34 -5.99
CA VAL A 192 11.47 -10.01 -5.44
C VAL A 192 12.53 -11.02 -5.80
N GLU A 193 12.19 -12.33 -5.78
CA GLU A 193 13.12 -13.39 -6.14
C GLU A 193 13.56 -13.28 -7.60
N LYS A 194 12.59 -13.11 -8.51
CA LYS A 194 12.91 -12.92 -9.92
C LYS A 194 13.70 -11.64 -10.17
N ALA A 195 13.43 -10.59 -9.42
CA ALA A 195 14.21 -9.36 -9.49
C ALA A 195 15.65 -9.56 -9.01
N ALA A 196 15.87 -10.24 -7.90
CA ALA A 196 17.21 -10.57 -7.38
C ALA A 196 18.02 -11.39 -8.41
N GLU A 197 17.38 -12.38 -9.03
CA GLU A 197 18.00 -13.17 -10.10
C GLU A 197 18.37 -12.32 -11.32
N VAL A 198 17.43 -11.52 -11.83
CA VAL A 198 17.61 -10.73 -13.08
C VAL A 198 18.64 -9.62 -12.92
N TYR A 199 18.69 -8.97 -11.76
CA TYR A 199 19.58 -7.82 -11.56
C TYR A 199 20.96 -8.22 -11.01
N PHE A 200 21.02 -9.27 -10.17
CA PHE A 200 22.23 -9.62 -9.43
C PHE A 200 22.66 -11.07 -9.56
N GLY A 201 21.83 -11.96 -10.12
CA GLY A 201 22.12 -13.40 -10.21
C GLY A 201 22.13 -14.08 -8.84
N LYS A 202 21.37 -13.59 -7.88
CA LYS A 202 21.30 -14.03 -6.48
C LYS A 202 19.87 -14.39 -6.09
N HIS A 203 19.74 -15.11 -4.96
CA HIS A 203 18.45 -15.26 -4.28
C HIS A 203 18.07 -14.00 -3.51
N ALA A 204 16.78 -13.79 -3.28
CA ALA A 204 16.29 -12.65 -2.49
C ALA A 204 16.76 -12.68 -1.03
N SER A 205 17.11 -13.87 -0.50
CA SER A 205 17.73 -14.07 0.80
C SER A 205 19.17 -13.55 0.91
N ASP A 206 19.87 -13.42 -0.22
CA ASP A 206 21.29 -13.12 -0.28
C ASP A 206 21.58 -11.67 -0.70
N LEU A 207 20.52 -10.84 -0.81
CA LEU A 207 20.64 -9.43 -1.13
C LEU A 207 21.29 -8.67 0.03
N ASP A 208 22.36 -7.94 -0.28
CA ASP A 208 22.94 -6.99 0.66
C ASP A 208 22.17 -5.64 0.68
N LEU A 209 22.59 -4.71 1.54
CA LEU A 209 21.91 -3.43 1.73
C LEU A 209 21.84 -2.60 0.44
N ASP A 210 22.94 -2.56 -0.32
CA ASP A 210 23.01 -1.76 -1.56
C ASP A 210 22.13 -2.36 -2.66
N GLU A 211 22.16 -3.67 -2.83
CA GLU A 211 21.35 -4.40 -3.80
C GLU A 211 19.84 -4.30 -3.45
N ALA A 212 19.51 -4.48 -2.17
CA ALA A 212 18.16 -4.31 -1.66
C ALA A 212 17.66 -2.88 -1.83
N ALA A 213 18.51 -1.86 -1.61
CA ALA A 213 18.17 -0.45 -1.83
C ALA A 213 17.88 -0.15 -3.30
N PHE A 214 18.63 -0.76 -4.20
CA PHE A 214 18.35 -0.65 -5.63
C PHE A 214 16.97 -1.24 -5.96
N LEU A 215 16.69 -2.48 -5.56
CA LEU A 215 15.40 -3.12 -5.82
C LEU A 215 14.23 -2.38 -5.17
N ALA A 216 14.34 -2.00 -3.91
CA ALA A 216 13.30 -1.24 -3.20
C ALA A 216 12.97 0.10 -3.86
N GLY A 217 13.90 0.66 -4.64
CA GLY A 217 13.68 1.88 -5.39
C GLY A 217 12.92 1.73 -6.71
N LEU A 218 12.89 0.52 -7.29
CA LEU A 218 12.36 0.27 -8.63
C LEU A 218 10.83 0.42 -8.76
N PRO A 219 10.00 0.00 -7.79
CA PRO A 219 8.54 -0.02 -7.95
C PRO A 219 7.90 1.31 -8.33
N GLN A 220 8.53 2.44 -7.99
CA GLN A 220 8.05 3.77 -8.34
C GLN A 220 8.01 4.02 -9.85
N ALA A 221 9.03 3.55 -10.59
CA ALA A 221 9.11 3.66 -12.06
C ALA A 221 10.00 2.53 -12.63
N PRO A 222 9.53 1.26 -12.61
CA PRO A 222 10.38 0.09 -12.78
C PRO A 222 11.11 0.06 -14.13
N ASN A 223 10.42 0.40 -15.22
CA ASN A 223 11.05 0.42 -16.54
C ASN A 223 12.07 1.57 -16.69
N TYR A 224 11.83 2.70 -16.05
CA TYR A 224 12.75 3.84 -16.12
C TYR A 224 14.01 3.57 -15.30
N TYR A 225 13.87 3.22 -14.03
CA TYR A 225 15.02 2.97 -13.15
C TYR A 225 15.76 1.68 -13.51
N GLY A 226 15.03 0.64 -13.95
CA GLY A 226 15.63 -0.64 -14.32
C GLY A 226 16.43 -0.61 -15.63
N ASN A 227 16.10 0.28 -16.57
CA ASN A 227 16.76 0.33 -17.88
C ASN A 227 17.81 1.46 -17.99
N ASP A 228 17.75 2.49 -17.14
CA ASP A 228 18.75 3.56 -17.10
C ASP A 228 19.62 3.40 -15.83
N PRO A 229 20.87 2.93 -15.98
CA PRO A 229 21.78 2.72 -14.81
C PRO A 229 22.00 4.00 -13.99
N SER A 230 22.04 5.17 -14.65
CA SER A 230 22.24 6.45 -13.95
C SER A 230 21.02 6.85 -13.13
N ALA A 231 19.82 6.62 -13.67
CA ALA A 231 18.57 6.86 -12.96
C ALA A 231 18.40 5.87 -11.80
N GLY A 232 18.69 4.59 -12.04
CA GLY A 232 18.68 3.55 -11.00
C GLY A 232 19.61 3.86 -9.85
N ALA A 233 20.87 4.22 -10.14
CA ALA A 233 21.84 4.61 -9.12
C ALA A 233 21.46 5.89 -8.34
N ARG A 234 20.79 6.86 -8.99
CA ARG A 234 20.24 8.03 -8.29
C ARG A 234 19.12 7.62 -7.33
N ARG A 235 18.24 6.74 -7.78
CA ARG A 235 17.12 6.25 -6.96
C ARG A 235 17.60 5.41 -5.78
N GLN A 236 18.57 4.53 -5.99
CA GLN A 236 19.21 3.73 -4.92
C GLN A 236 19.77 4.67 -3.81
N ARG A 237 20.53 5.70 -4.18
CA ARG A 237 21.04 6.69 -3.20
C ARG A 237 19.92 7.44 -2.47
N GLU A 238 18.80 7.69 -3.12
CA GLU A 238 17.63 8.29 -2.47
C GLU A 238 17.02 7.33 -1.43
N VAL A 239 16.90 6.04 -1.76
CA VAL A 239 16.43 5.01 -0.84
C VAL A 239 17.34 4.86 0.37
N LEU A 240 18.66 4.81 0.16
CA LEU A 240 19.64 4.76 1.27
C LEU A 240 19.53 6.00 2.17
N ARG A 241 19.35 7.21 1.61
CA ARG A 241 19.12 8.42 2.43
C ARG A 241 17.80 8.37 3.22
N ILE A 242 16.77 7.70 2.72
CA ILE A 242 15.53 7.50 3.47
C ILE A 242 15.78 6.55 4.62
N TYR A 243 16.53 5.47 4.38
CA TYR A 243 16.96 4.50 5.38
C TYR A 243 17.75 5.17 6.48
N ASP A 244 18.87 5.86 6.16
CA ASP A 244 19.72 6.57 7.11
C ASP A 244 18.90 7.53 7.98
N ARG A 245 18.09 8.39 7.36
CA ARG A 245 17.21 9.32 8.07
C ARG A 245 16.21 8.63 8.99
N TYR A 246 15.73 7.44 8.61
CA TYR A 246 14.78 6.71 9.43
C TYR A 246 15.43 6.24 10.73
N PHE A 247 16.65 5.74 10.67
CA PHE A 247 17.38 5.22 11.82
C PHE A 247 18.16 6.28 12.60
N ASP A 248 18.55 7.40 12.01
CA ASP A 248 19.17 8.55 12.72
C ASP A 248 18.31 9.07 13.91
N GLU A 249 17.03 8.73 13.95
CA GLU A 249 16.10 9.10 15.03
C GLU A 249 15.87 7.96 16.04
N ASP A 250 16.80 7.03 16.21
CA ASP A 250 16.71 5.85 17.10
C ASP A 250 15.41 5.04 16.93
N ARG A 251 14.91 4.93 15.71
CA ARG A 251 13.69 4.21 15.39
C ARG A 251 13.98 2.76 15.08
N CYS A 252 13.06 1.90 15.46
CA CYS A 252 13.03 0.52 15.01
C CYS A 252 11.86 0.33 14.02
N ILE A 253 12.08 -0.47 13.01
CA ILE A 253 11.01 -0.86 12.09
C ILE A 253 10.54 -2.28 12.40
N GLN A 254 9.23 -2.47 12.41
CA GLN A 254 8.65 -3.78 12.63
C GLN A 254 8.71 -4.59 11.33
N LEU A 255 9.26 -5.80 11.38
CA LEU A 255 9.36 -6.74 10.26
C LEU A 255 8.27 -7.80 10.27
N ARG A 256 7.80 -8.18 11.47
CA ARG A 256 6.74 -9.19 11.68
C ARG A 256 5.77 -8.76 12.76
N SER A 257 4.54 -9.21 12.64
CA SER A 257 3.48 -9.06 13.64
C SER A 257 3.22 -10.40 14.36
N GLY A 258 2.29 -10.41 15.32
CA GLY A 258 1.87 -11.63 16.05
C GLY A 258 2.37 -11.69 17.47
N ALA A 259 2.40 -12.90 18.05
CA ALA A 259 2.74 -13.12 19.47
C ALA A 259 4.19 -12.75 19.82
N GLU A 260 5.10 -12.88 18.84
CA GLU A 260 6.51 -12.48 18.95
C GLU A 260 6.85 -11.53 17.81
N PRO A 261 6.57 -10.24 17.95
CA PRO A 261 6.87 -9.25 16.91
C PRO A 261 8.39 -9.11 16.76
N ARG A 262 8.87 -9.12 15.50
CA ARG A 262 10.28 -8.91 15.17
C ARG A 262 10.49 -7.46 14.75
N PHE A 263 11.51 -6.82 15.31
CA PHE A 263 11.93 -5.47 14.99
C PHE A 263 13.36 -5.49 14.45
N TYR A 264 13.63 -4.58 13.52
CA TYR A 264 14.97 -4.25 13.09
C TYR A 264 15.29 -2.85 13.64
N CYS A 265 16.41 -2.75 14.35
CA CYS A 265 16.95 -1.52 14.92
C CYS A 265 18.43 -1.44 14.53
N GLU A 266 18.88 -0.28 14.16
CA GLU A 266 20.27 0.01 13.84
C GLU A 266 20.93 0.80 14.98
#